data_23952de2b68ba676c581ff799084f618
#
_entry.id   23952de2b68ba676c581ff799084f618
#
_cell.length_a   1.000
_cell.length_b   1.000
_cell.length_c   1.000
_cell.angle_alpha   90.00
_cell.angle_beta   90.00
_cell.angle_gamma   90.00
#
_symmetry.space_group_name_H-M   'P 1'
#
loop_
_entity.id
_entity.type
_entity.pdbx_description
1 polymer ?
#
loop_
_entity_poly.entity_id
_entity_poly.type
_entity_poly.pdbx_seq_one_letter_code
_entity_poly.pdbx_strand_id
1 'polypeptide(L)'
;MAHKIRVGVLISGGGTNLQAIIDAYRSNRIDARVVFVGSDNPEAYGLKRAQKHGIPTFAVDYQAIIKETRGRPLEDLVPEGFDLETVLAKQRVSPLSSDRTKVEQYFRSRAIAEAVLLKEMEAYPFDLLVLAGFMRILTPYFIDRVNTDPSQPRIMNIHPSLLPSFPGQDGYCDTYRYGCKVGGCTVHFVDYGEDTGRIIGQKAFEITPDDTIDTVREKGLKLEWQLYPECIQLFAEGRLRMEKPS
;
A
#
# COMPACT_ATOMS: atom_id res chain seq x y z
N MET A 1 2.70 20.83 22.40
CA MET A 1 1.81 20.15 21.46
C MET A 1 2.55 18.91 20.97
N ALA A 2 1.92 17.73 20.98
CA ALA A 2 2.54 16.53 20.42
C ALA A 2 2.88 16.77 18.94
N HIS A 3 4.05 16.30 18.53
CA HIS A 3 4.49 16.44 17.14
C HIS A 3 3.63 15.51 16.27
N LYS A 4 2.80 16.09 15.40
CA LYS A 4 1.99 15.30 14.46
C LYS A 4 2.88 14.81 13.32
N ILE A 5 2.91 13.49 13.08
CA ILE A 5 3.61 12.92 11.94
C ILE A 5 2.93 13.32 10.62
N ARG A 6 3.72 13.37 9.56
CA ARG A 6 3.27 13.64 8.20
C ARG A 6 3.02 12.32 7.48
N VAL A 7 1.83 12.12 6.95
CA VAL A 7 1.43 10.89 6.28
C VAL A 7 1.18 11.16 4.81
N GLY A 8 1.93 10.50 3.93
CA GLY A 8 1.60 10.38 2.52
C GLY A 8 0.66 9.20 2.31
N VAL A 9 -0.32 9.32 1.42
CA VAL A 9 -1.26 8.25 1.14
C VAL A 9 -1.28 7.93 -0.35
N LEU A 10 -1.18 6.64 -0.70
CA LEU A 10 -1.37 6.16 -2.08
C LEU A 10 -2.67 5.35 -2.18
N ILE A 11 -3.41 5.58 -3.27
CA ILE A 11 -4.71 4.95 -3.55
C ILE A 11 -4.81 4.54 -5.02
N SER A 12 -5.73 3.63 -5.35
CA SER A 12 -6.09 3.32 -6.76
C SER A 12 -7.56 3.53 -7.08
N GLY A 13 -8.44 3.69 -6.10
CA GLY A 13 -9.89 3.67 -6.32
C GLY A 13 -10.70 4.57 -5.40
N GLY A 14 -11.73 4.01 -4.77
CA GLY A 14 -12.77 4.73 -4.01
C GLY A 14 -12.29 5.50 -2.78
N GLY A 15 -11.19 5.07 -2.13
CA GLY A 15 -10.56 5.77 -1.01
C GLY A 15 -11.37 5.73 0.29
N THR A 16 -12.02 4.63 0.62
CA THR A 16 -12.77 4.50 1.88
C THR A 16 -11.84 4.45 3.09
N ASN A 17 -10.72 3.73 2.99
CA ASN A 17 -9.66 3.75 4.00
C ASN A 17 -9.01 5.14 4.14
N LEU A 18 -8.77 5.83 3.01
CA LEU A 18 -8.33 7.22 3.04
C LEU A 18 -9.30 8.10 3.82
N GLN A 19 -10.62 7.95 3.60
CA GLN A 19 -11.62 8.74 4.33
C GLN A 19 -11.54 8.48 5.84
N ALA A 20 -11.42 7.23 6.25
CA ALA A 20 -11.28 6.86 7.66
C ALA A 20 -10.05 7.50 8.32
N ILE A 21 -8.93 7.56 7.60
CA ILE A 21 -7.71 8.23 8.06
C ILE A 21 -7.94 9.74 8.16
N ILE A 22 -8.57 10.37 7.16
CA ILE A 22 -8.91 11.80 7.17
C ILE A 22 -9.80 12.14 8.38
N ASP A 23 -10.84 11.36 8.62
CA ASP A 23 -11.76 11.57 9.73
C ASP A 23 -11.06 11.40 11.08
N ALA A 24 -10.12 10.46 11.18
CA ALA A 24 -9.35 10.22 12.39
C ALA A 24 -8.42 11.41 12.75
N TYR A 25 -7.66 11.93 11.78
CA TYR A 25 -6.76 13.05 12.09
C TYR A 25 -7.51 14.37 12.29
N ARG A 26 -8.62 14.59 11.58
CA ARG A 26 -9.44 15.80 11.75
C ARG A 26 -10.16 15.85 13.09
N SER A 27 -10.56 14.70 13.61
CA SER A 27 -11.14 14.57 14.96
C SER A 27 -10.10 14.46 16.08
N ASN A 28 -8.80 14.63 15.76
CA ASN A 28 -7.67 14.50 16.69
C ASN A 28 -7.62 13.12 17.41
N ARG A 29 -8.12 12.06 16.76
CA ARG A 29 -7.99 10.68 17.26
C ARG A 29 -6.60 10.10 17.00
N ILE A 30 -5.84 10.69 16.08
CA ILE A 30 -4.47 10.30 15.77
C ILE A 30 -3.56 11.53 15.68
N ASP A 31 -2.30 11.39 16.12
CA ASP A 31 -1.26 12.42 16.04
C ASP A 31 -0.58 12.40 14.66
N ALA A 32 -1.38 12.55 13.64
CA ALA A 32 -0.95 12.53 12.24
C ALA A 32 -1.65 13.64 11.45
N ARG A 33 -1.11 13.97 10.28
CA ARG A 33 -1.79 14.74 9.25
C ARG A 33 -1.48 14.17 7.87
N VAL A 34 -2.45 14.07 6.98
CA VAL A 34 -2.22 13.71 5.58
C VAL A 34 -1.65 14.92 4.86
N VAL A 35 -0.48 14.76 4.24
CA VAL A 35 0.23 15.84 3.54
C VAL A 35 0.08 15.78 2.03
N PHE A 36 -0.20 14.60 1.48
CA PHE A 36 -0.60 14.40 0.09
C PHE A 36 -1.40 13.10 -0.09
N VAL A 37 -2.13 13.03 -1.20
CA VAL A 37 -2.73 11.80 -1.71
C VAL A 37 -2.32 11.62 -3.16
N GLY A 38 -1.56 10.55 -3.44
CA GLY A 38 -1.19 10.13 -4.79
C GLY A 38 -2.04 8.96 -5.28
N SER A 39 -2.22 8.85 -6.59
CA SER A 39 -2.91 7.71 -7.21
C SER A 39 -2.18 7.21 -8.45
N ASP A 40 -2.24 5.88 -8.69
CA ASP A 40 -1.82 5.26 -9.96
C ASP A 40 -2.90 5.35 -11.05
N ASN A 41 -4.05 5.93 -10.71
CA ASN A 41 -5.20 6.09 -11.59
C ASN A 41 -5.75 7.52 -11.47
N PRO A 42 -5.70 8.32 -12.55
CA PRO A 42 -6.25 9.68 -12.55
C PRO A 42 -7.74 9.76 -12.21
N GLU A 43 -8.50 8.72 -12.50
CA GLU A 43 -9.94 8.64 -12.27
C GLU A 43 -10.32 8.18 -10.85
N ALA A 44 -9.35 7.96 -9.97
CA ALA A 44 -9.60 7.47 -8.61
C ALA A 44 -10.47 8.46 -7.82
N TYR A 45 -11.64 8.00 -7.37
CA TYR A 45 -12.57 8.84 -6.60
C TYR A 45 -11.98 9.34 -5.28
N GLY A 46 -11.04 8.60 -4.70
CA GLY A 46 -10.33 9.02 -3.49
C GLY A 46 -9.57 10.35 -3.66
N LEU A 47 -9.13 10.73 -4.88
CA LEU A 47 -8.55 12.05 -5.14
C LEU A 47 -9.57 13.15 -4.86
N LYS A 48 -10.85 12.96 -5.29
CA LYS A 48 -11.93 13.92 -5.02
C LYS A 48 -12.22 14.04 -3.52
N ARG A 49 -12.08 12.93 -2.75
CA ARG A 49 -12.20 12.97 -1.29
C ARG A 49 -11.11 13.85 -0.67
N ALA A 50 -9.85 13.63 -1.07
CA ALA A 50 -8.72 14.43 -0.59
C ALA A 50 -8.90 15.93 -0.90
N GLN A 51 -9.27 16.26 -2.12
CA GLN A 51 -9.50 17.64 -2.57
C GLN A 51 -10.59 18.35 -1.75
N LYS A 52 -11.70 17.68 -1.41
CA LYS A 52 -12.74 18.22 -0.52
C LYS A 52 -12.22 18.60 0.87
N HIS A 53 -11.12 18.02 1.29
CA HIS A 53 -10.48 18.29 2.59
C HIS A 53 -9.26 19.22 2.45
N GLY A 54 -9.01 19.79 1.27
CA GLY A 54 -7.87 20.68 1.01
C GLY A 54 -6.52 19.99 1.04
N ILE A 55 -6.48 18.66 0.84
CA ILE A 55 -5.24 17.89 0.81
C ILE A 55 -4.68 17.91 -0.61
N PRO A 56 -3.38 18.23 -0.81
CA PRO A 56 -2.73 18.15 -2.11
C PRO A 56 -2.88 16.76 -2.75
N THR A 57 -3.12 16.74 -4.07
CA THR A 57 -3.31 15.49 -4.82
C THR A 57 -2.49 15.49 -6.09
N PHE A 58 -2.02 14.31 -6.50
CA PHE A 58 -1.45 14.07 -7.82
C PHE A 58 -1.83 12.67 -8.32
N ALA A 59 -1.67 12.45 -9.62
CA ALA A 59 -1.90 11.15 -10.23
C ALA A 59 -0.78 10.82 -11.21
N VAL A 60 -0.34 9.56 -11.18
CA VAL A 60 0.59 8.99 -12.16
C VAL A 60 -0.14 7.88 -12.89
N ASP A 61 -0.43 8.09 -14.17
CA ASP A 61 -1.16 7.09 -14.97
C ASP A 61 -0.26 5.88 -15.29
N TYR A 62 -0.26 4.92 -14.37
CA TYR A 62 0.50 3.67 -14.54
C TYR A 62 0.07 2.88 -15.78
N GLN A 63 -1.22 2.93 -16.15
CA GLN A 63 -1.71 2.20 -17.32
C GLN A 63 -1.16 2.81 -18.61
N ALA A 64 -1.16 4.14 -18.72
CA ALA A 64 -0.60 4.86 -19.85
C ALA A 64 0.91 4.57 -19.97
N ILE A 65 1.67 4.72 -18.89
CA ILE A 65 3.12 4.46 -18.88
C ILE A 65 3.43 3.02 -19.29
N ILE A 66 2.74 2.02 -18.73
CA ILE A 66 2.95 0.60 -19.06
C ILE A 66 2.56 0.31 -20.51
N LYS A 67 1.51 0.93 -21.03
CA LYS A 67 1.09 0.80 -22.43
C LYS A 67 2.14 1.38 -23.38
N GLU A 68 2.65 2.55 -23.07
CA GLU A 68 3.68 3.23 -23.89
C GLU A 68 5.02 2.49 -23.90
N THR A 69 5.35 1.81 -22.82
CA THR A 69 6.59 1.03 -22.68
C THR A 69 6.49 -0.37 -23.26
N ARG A 70 5.29 -0.84 -23.58
CA ARG A 70 5.08 -2.21 -24.10
C ARG A 70 5.74 -2.43 -25.44
N GLY A 71 6.57 -3.48 -25.53
CA GLY A 71 7.25 -3.88 -26.78
C GLY A 71 8.40 -2.97 -27.20
N ARG A 72 8.84 -2.05 -26.35
CA ARG A 72 10.00 -1.19 -26.57
C ARG A 72 11.21 -1.70 -25.78
N PRO A 73 12.44 -1.49 -26.25
CA PRO A 73 13.61 -1.57 -25.40
C PRO A 73 13.49 -0.53 -24.28
N LEU A 74 13.70 -0.93 -23.02
CA LEU A 74 13.53 -0.04 -21.86
C LEU A 74 14.85 0.30 -21.16
N GLU A 75 15.97 -0.21 -21.66
CA GLU A 75 17.28 -0.06 -21.04
C GLU A 75 17.67 1.42 -20.86
N ASP A 76 17.36 2.25 -21.85
CA ASP A 76 17.65 3.68 -21.85
C ASP A 76 16.53 4.54 -21.19
N LEU A 77 15.42 3.92 -20.84
CA LEU A 77 14.25 4.61 -20.25
C LEU A 77 14.14 4.40 -18.74
N VAL A 78 14.84 3.42 -18.20
CA VAL A 78 14.85 3.17 -16.75
C VAL A 78 15.46 4.34 -16.00
N PRO A 79 14.96 4.65 -14.79
CA PRO A 79 15.44 5.80 -14.04
C PRO A 79 16.88 5.60 -13.55
N GLU A 80 17.56 6.71 -13.28
CA GLU A 80 18.89 6.69 -12.67
C GLU A 80 18.87 5.89 -11.35
N GLY A 81 19.93 5.08 -11.16
CA GLY A 81 20.05 4.22 -9.98
C GLY A 81 19.09 3.01 -9.97
N PHE A 82 18.43 2.70 -11.09
CA PHE A 82 17.76 1.42 -11.25
C PHE A 82 18.76 0.36 -11.67
N ASP A 83 18.85 -0.71 -10.88
CA ASP A 83 19.64 -1.90 -11.20
C ASP A 83 18.74 -3.14 -11.19
N LEU A 84 18.53 -3.72 -12.37
CA LEU A 84 17.64 -4.84 -12.57
C LEU A 84 18.07 -6.08 -11.78
N GLU A 85 19.36 -6.40 -11.76
CA GLU A 85 19.85 -7.59 -11.05
C GLU A 85 19.66 -7.46 -9.53
N THR A 86 19.86 -6.27 -8.97
CA THR A 86 19.53 -5.97 -7.56
C THR A 86 18.02 -6.12 -7.30
N VAL A 87 17.17 -5.63 -8.19
CA VAL A 87 15.71 -5.75 -8.07
C VAL A 87 15.29 -7.21 -8.11
N LEU A 88 15.82 -7.99 -9.07
CA LEU A 88 15.51 -9.42 -9.21
C LEU A 88 16.02 -10.24 -8.01
N ALA A 89 17.17 -9.89 -7.45
CA ALA A 89 17.71 -10.57 -6.27
C ALA A 89 16.91 -10.31 -4.98
N LYS A 90 16.35 -9.11 -4.84
CA LYS A 90 15.59 -8.71 -3.64
C LYS A 90 14.12 -9.11 -3.68
N GLN A 91 13.49 -9.07 -4.87
CA GLN A 91 12.06 -9.33 -4.99
C GLN A 91 11.70 -10.76 -4.57
N ARG A 92 10.56 -10.90 -3.86
CA ARG A 92 10.04 -12.19 -3.36
C ARG A 92 8.60 -12.47 -3.83
N VAL A 93 8.12 -11.70 -4.79
CA VAL A 93 6.82 -11.94 -5.42
C VAL A 93 6.90 -13.21 -6.24
N SER A 94 5.86 -14.05 -6.19
CA SER A 94 5.77 -15.27 -7.01
C SER A 94 6.07 -14.97 -8.47
N PRO A 95 6.73 -15.88 -9.21
CA PRO A 95 7.17 -15.61 -10.56
C PRO A 95 5.98 -15.21 -11.43
N LEU A 96 6.02 -13.96 -11.90
CA LEU A 96 5.01 -13.38 -12.78
C LEU A 96 4.92 -14.12 -14.14
N SER A 97 6.01 -14.80 -14.50
CA SER A 97 6.15 -15.58 -15.72
C SER A 97 7.41 -16.46 -15.63
N SER A 98 7.41 -17.60 -16.31
CA SER A 98 8.62 -18.39 -16.58
C SER A 98 9.52 -17.75 -17.65
N ASP A 99 9.01 -16.78 -18.38
CA ASP A 99 9.72 -16.03 -19.41
C ASP A 99 10.49 -14.86 -18.76
N ARG A 100 11.81 -14.98 -18.70
CA ARG A 100 12.70 -13.98 -18.11
C ARG A 100 12.51 -12.60 -18.75
N THR A 101 12.35 -12.54 -20.06
CA THR A 101 12.17 -11.26 -20.78
C THR A 101 10.90 -10.53 -20.31
N LYS A 102 9.80 -11.26 -20.07
CA LYS A 102 8.58 -10.66 -19.52
C LYS A 102 8.75 -10.16 -18.09
N VAL A 103 9.49 -10.89 -17.28
CA VAL A 103 9.80 -10.48 -15.89
C VAL A 103 10.66 -9.20 -15.89
N GLU A 104 11.69 -9.14 -16.70
CA GLU A 104 12.54 -7.96 -16.85
C GLU A 104 11.75 -6.75 -17.35
N GLN A 105 10.94 -6.93 -18.39
CA GLN A 105 10.06 -5.89 -18.91
C GLN A 105 9.07 -5.39 -17.84
N TYR A 106 8.53 -6.28 -17.03
CA TYR A 106 7.65 -5.92 -15.92
C TYR A 106 8.35 -4.99 -14.93
N PHE A 107 9.54 -5.35 -14.44
CA PHE A 107 10.26 -4.54 -13.45
C PHE A 107 10.75 -3.21 -14.02
N ARG A 108 11.25 -3.19 -15.25
CA ARG A 108 11.67 -1.94 -15.91
C ARG A 108 10.49 -0.97 -16.10
N SER A 109 9.35 -1.45 -16.63
CA SER A 109 8.16 -0.60 -16.81
C SER A 109 7.60 -0.08 -15.49
N ARG A 110 7.66 -0.89 -14.42
CA ARG A 110 7.26 -0.47 -13.08
C ARG A 110 8.20 0.59 -12.52
N ALA A 111 9.52 0.40 -12.63
CA ALA A 111 10.50 1.37 -12.16
C ALA A 111 10.34 2.74 -12.85
N ILE A 112 10.01 2.77 -14.14
CA ILE A 112 9.70 4.01 -14.87
C ILE A 112 8.50 4.73 -14.24
N ALA A 113 7.39 4.03 -13.98
CA ALA A 113 6.22 4.61 -13.34
C ALA A 113 6.49 5.04 -11.89
N GLU A 114 7.22 4.23 -11.15
CA GLU A 114 7.61 4.50 -9.76
C GLU A 114 8.56 5.69 -9.64
N ALA A 115 9.42 5.92 -10.63
CA ALA A 115 10.28 7.12 -10.65
C ALA A 115 9.44 8.40 -10.79
N VAL A 116 8.43 8.38 -11.63
CA VAL A 116 7.48 9.51 -11.74
C VAL A 116 6.74 9.70 -10.42
N LEU A 117 6.28 8.61 -9.80
CA LEU A 117 5.60 8.64 -8.51
C LEU A 117 6.48 9.23 -7.40
N LEU A 118 7.73 8.78 -7.29
CA LEU A 118 8.72 9.29 -6.33
C LEU A 118 8.96 10.79 -6.54
N LYS A 119 9.10 11.23 -7.79
CA LYS A 119 9.32 12.64 -8.14
C LYS A 119 8.15 13.53 -7.69
N GLU A 120 6.90 13.08 -7.91
CA GLU A 120 5.72 13.82 -7.43
C GLU A 120 5.70 13.90 -5.89
N MET A 121 6.15 12.86 -5.21
CA MET A 121 6.20 12.81 -3.74
C MET A 121 7.27 13.73 -3.14
N GLU A 122 8.34 14.06 -3.86
CA GLU A 122 9.44 14.93 -3.39
C GLU A 122 8.96 16.30 -2.89
N ALA A 123 7.90 16.84 -3.50
CA ALA A 123 7.30 18.11 -3.10
C ALA A 123 6.65 18.07 -1.69
N TYR A 124 6.45 16.88 -1.13
CA TYR A 124 5.68 16.68 0.11
C TYR A 124 6.45 15.80 1.11
N PRO A 125 7.35 16.36 1.92
CA PRO A 125 8.05 15.57 2.94
C PRO A 125 7.10 14.83 3.87
N PHE A 126 7.32 13.54 4.06
CA PHE A 126 6.48 12.66 4.91
C PHE A 126 7.33 11.76 5.82
N ASP A 127 6.71 11.31 6.90
CA ASP A 127 7.31 10.42 7.89
C ASP A 127 6.85 8.97 7.70
N LEU A 128 5.61 8.78 7.22
CA LEU A 128 4.99 7.48 6.93
C LEU A 128 4.28 7.52 5.58
N LEU A 129 4.44 6.50 4.75
CA LEU A 129 3.68 6.25 3.54
C LEU A 129 2.64 5.15 3.79
N VAL A 130 1.39 5.42 3.45
CA VAL A 130 0.25 4.54 3.70
C VAL A 130 -0.38 4.12 2.37
N LEU A 131 -0.51 2.82 2.14
CA LEU A 131 -1.18 2.26 0.97
C LEU A 131 -2.66 2.00 1.34
N ALA A 132 -3.57 2.91 0.97
CA ALA A 132 -4.98 2.83 1.32
C ALA A 132 -5.82 2.33 0.13
N GLY A 133 -5.66 1.05 -0.22
CA GLY A 133 -6.22 0.46 -1.43
C GLY A 133 -5.42 0.84 -2.68
N PHE A 134 -4.10 0.82 -2.59
CA PHE A 134 -3.19 0.97 -3.72
C PHE A 134 -2.95 -0.40 -4.34
N MET A 135 -3.43 -0.60 -5.57
CA MET A 135 -3.51 -1.91 -6.23
C MET A 135 -2.26 -2.26 -7.04
N ARG A 136 -1.10 -1.73 -6.66
CA ARG A 136 0.18 -2.04 -7.30
C ARG A 136 1.14 -2.64 -6.30
N ILE A 137 1.83 -3.69 -6.72
CA ILE A 137 2.98 -4.22 -6.00
C ILE A 137 4.13 -3.24 -6.25
N LEU A 138 4.69 -2.71 -5.18
CA LEU A 138 5.85 -1.83 -5.22
C LEU A 138 7.12 -2.65 -5.45
N THR A 139 7.99 -2.18 -6.34
CA THR A 139 9.26 -2.87 -6.60
C THR A 139 10.30 -2.55 -5.51
N PRO A 140 11.35 -3.37 -5.36
CA PRO A 140 12.48 -3.03 -4.51
C PRO A 140 13.11 -1.65 -4.83
N TYR A 141 13.05 -1.21 -6.08
CA TYR A 141 13.50 0.12 -6.49
C TYR A 141 12.77 1.24 -5.74
N PHE A 142 11.45 1.16 -5.61
CA PHE A 142 10.64 2.13 -4.87
C PHE A 142 10.82 1.97 -3.36
N ILE A 143 10.73 0.72 -2.87
CA ILE A 143 10.79 0.40 -1.44
C ILE A 143 12.07 0.92 -0.81
N ASP A 144 13.23 0.69 -1.45
CA ASP A 144 14.54 1.13 -0.94
C ASP A 144 14.67 2.66 -0.87
N ARG A 145 14.00 3.39 -1.77
CA ARG A 145 14.02 4.87 -1.79
C ARG A 145 13.14 5.49 -0.72
N VAL A 146 12.12 4.78 -0.28
CA VAL A 146 11.26 5.21 0.82
C VAL A 146 11.79 4.70 2.16
N ASN A 147 12.13 3.42 2.26
CA ASN A 147 12.70 2.78 3.45
C ASN A 147 14.23 2.93 3.48
N THR A 148 14.71 4.15 3.72
CA THR A 148 16.16 4.45 3.76
C THR A 148 16.87 3.86 4.98
N ASP A 149 16.13 3.53 6.04
CA ASP A 149 16.60 2.78 7.21
C ASP A 149 15.82 1.46 7.31
N PRO A 150 16.46 0.31 7.05
CA PRO A 150 15.80 -1.00 7.14
C PRO A 150 15.28 -1.36 8.53
N SER A 151 15.81 -0.74 9.58
CA SER A 151 15.33 -0.93 10.96
C SER A 151 14.06 -0.13 11.27
N GLN A 152 13.71 0.83 10.42
CA GLN A 152 12.56 1.71 10.58
C GLN A 152 11.73 1.78 9.29
N PRO A 153 11.00 0.71 8.93
CA PRO A 153 10.17 0.71 7.74
C PRO A 153 9.08 1.79 7.83
N ARG A 154 8.83 2.47 6.71
CA ARG A 154 7.94 3.62 6.61
C ARG A 154 6.82 3.43 5.59
N ILE A 155 6.60 2.23 5.10
CA ILE A 155 5.50 1.92 4.18
C ILE A 155 4.57 0.96 4.88
N MET A 156 3.31 1.35 5.08
CA MET A 156 2.24 0.55 5.65
C MET A 156 1.21 0.19 4.59
N ASN A 157 0.71 -1.04 4.66
CA ASN A 157 -0.44 -1.50 3.85
C ASN A 157 -1.52 -2.06 4.75
N ILE A 158 -2.77 -2.02 4.27
CA ILE A 158 -3.89 -2.75 4.84
C ILE A 158 -4.37 -3.80 3.86
N HIS A 159 -4.49 -5.04 4.34
CA HIS A 159 -4.86 -6.20 3.55
C HIS A 159 -6.17 -6.82 4.07
N PRO A 160 -7.11 -7.18 3.16
CA PRO A 160 -8.45 -7.67 3.52
C PRO A 160 -8.48 -9.16 3.90
N SER A 161 -7.52 -9.63 4.69
CA SER A 161 -7.52 -10.97 5.28
C SER A 161 -6.73 -11.01 6.60
N LEU A 162 -6.79 -12.12 7.31
CA LEU A 162 -5.92 -12.42 8.46
C LEU A 162 -4.61 -13.05 7.95
N LEU A 163 -3.64 -12.21 7.56
CA LEU A 163 -2.33 -12.70 7.12
C LEU A 163 -1.69 -13.62 8.17
N PRO A 164 -0.96 -14.65 7.77
CA PRO A 164 -0.48 -14.95 6.40
C PRO A 164 -1.49 -15.68 5.49
N SER A 165 -2.74 -15.83 5.88
CA SER A 165 -3.76 -16.47 5.05
C SER A 165 -4.25 -15.52 3.95
N PHE A 166 -4.43 -16.05 2.75
CA PHE A 166 -5.02 -15.33 1.60
C PHE A 166 -4.31 -14.01 1.25
N PRO A 167 -2.99 -14.03 0.96
CA PRO A 167 -2.31 -12.87 0.39
C PRO A 167 -2.83 -12.57 -1.02
N GLY A 168 -2.62 -11.35 -1.54
CA GLY A 168 -3.02 -10.95 -2.89
C GLY A 168 -4.30 -10.10 -2.93
N GLN A 169 -5.05 -10.15 -4.05
CA GLN A 169 -6.02 -9.10 -4.33
C GLN A 169 -7.40 -9.26 -3.65
N ASP A 170 -7.89 -10.50 -3.46
CA ASP A 170 -9.30 -10.78 -3.13
C ASP A 170 -9.51 -11.41 -1.74
N GLY A 171 -8.72 -11.02 -0.74
CA GLY A 171 -8.65 -11.68 0.56
C GLY A 171 -10.02 -11.98 1.22
N TYR A 172 -11.00 -11.06 1.18
CA TYR A 172 -12.34 -11.35 1.70
C TYR A 172 -13.08 -12.41 0.87
N CYS A 173 -12.96 -12.36 -0.46
CA CYS A 173 -13.55 -13.37 -1.34
C CYS A 173 -12.93 -14.73 -1.11
N ASP A 174 -11.62 -14.79 -0.99
CA ASP A 174 -10.90 -16.05 -0.81
C ASP A 174 -11.18 -16.66 0.56
N THR A 175 -11.21 -15.83 1.61
CA THR A 175 -11.65 -16.23 2.96
C THR A 175 -13.06 -16.82 2.95
N TYR A 176 -14.01 -16.16 2.28
CA TYR A 176 -15.39 -16.62 2.19
C TYR A 176 -15.53 -17.90 1.37
N ARG A 177 -14.92 -17.96 0.17
CA ARG A 177 -14.96 -19.12 -0.73
C ARG A 177 -14.29 -20.36 -0.12
N TYR A 178 -13.25 -20.17 0.66
CA TYR A 178 -12.59 -21.26 1.38
C TYR A 178 -13.48 -21.86 2.48
N GLY A 179 -14.50 -21.13 2.93
CA GLY A 179 -15.42 -21.56 3.97
C GLY A 179 -14.92 -21.27 5.39
N CYS A 180 -14.04 -20.29 5.54
CA CYS A 180 -13.58 -19.85 6.85
C CYS A 180 -14.76 -19.39 7.72
N LYS A 181 -14.63 -19.60 9.04
CA LYS A 181 -15.62 -19.14 10.04
C LYS A 181 -15.21 -17.83 10.69
N VAL A 182 -13.98 -17.39 10.42
CA VAL A 182 -13.41 -16.13 10.90
C VAL A 182 -12.77 -15.44 9.72
N GLY A 183 -13.15 -14.19 9.48
CA GLY A 183 -12.51 -13.27 8.56
C GLY A 183 -11.83 -12.13 9.32
N GLY A 184 -11.14 -11.26 8.60
CA GLY A 184 -10.53 -10.10 9.23
C GLY A 184 -9.70 -9.27 8.27
N CYS A 185 -8.98 -8.31 8.83
CA CYS A 185 -8.03 -7.48 8.11
C CYS A 185 -6.71 -7.38 8.85
N THR A 186 -5.65 -7.07 8.12
CA THR A 186 -4.28 -6.96 8.64
C THR A 186 -3.66 -5.66 8.17
N VAL A 187 -3.08 -4.89 9.09
CA VAL A 187 -2.13 -3.82 8.77
C VAL A 187 -0.72 -4.36 8.97
N HIS A 188 0.13 -4.17 7.97
CA HIS A 188 1.50 -4.67 7.98
C HIS A 188 2.46 -3.67 7.31
N PHE A 189 3.74 -3.78 7.59
CA PHE A 189 4.76 -3.08 6.82
C PHE A 189 4.93 -3.73 5.45
N VAL A 190 5.30 -2.94 4.45
CA VAL A 190 5.60 -3.43 3.11
C VAL A 190 7.07 -3.83 3.03
N ASP A 191 7.31 -5.05 2.55
CA ASP A 191 8.63 -5.59 2.21
C ASP A 191 8.70 -5.96 0.72
N TYR A 192 9.66 -6.80 0.32
CA TYR A 192 9.88 -7.18 -1.08
C TYR A 192 8.98 -8.30 -1.59
N GLY A 193 8.07 -8.83 -0.75
CA GLY A 193 7.09 -9.84 -1.12
C GLY A 193 5.68 -9.26 -1.27
N GLU A 194 4.74 -10.11 -1.62
CA GLU A 194 3.31 -9.76 -1.65
C GLU A 194 2.70 -10.09 -0.30
N ASP A 195 2.32 -9.06 0.46
CA ASP A 195 1.70 -9.14 1.79
C ASP A 195 2.50 -9.96 2.83
N THR A 196 3.85 -10.01 2.68
CA THR A 196 4.75 -10.81 3.53
C THR A 196 5.41 -10.01 4.65
N GLY A 197 5.25 -8.70 4.64
CA GLY A 197 5.88 -7.83 5.61
C GLY A 197 5.33 -7.99 7.03
N ARG A 198 6.07 -7.48 8.01
CA ARG A 198 5.75 -7.64 9.43
C ARG A 198 4.37 -7.07 9.77
N ILE A 199 3.56 -7.88 10.41
CA ILE A 199 2.22 -7.51 10.90
C ILE A 199 2.34 -6.48 12.02
N ILE A 200 1.54 -5.41 11.94
CA ILE A 200 1.41 -4.35 12.94
C ILE A 200 0.17 -4.57 13.80
N GLY A 201 -0.95 -4.90 13.15
CA GLY A 201 -2.21 -5.16 13.84
C GLY A 201 -3.17 -5.97 12.99
N GLN A 202 -4.09 -6.65 13.66
CA GLN A 202 -5.15 -7.45 13.03
C GLN A 202 -6.45 -7.26 13.79
N LYS A 203 -7.57 -7.25 13.05
CA LYS A 203 -8.93 -7.35 13.62
C LYS A 203 -9.69 -8.45 12.91
N ALA A 204 -10.45 -9.23 13.69
CA ALA A 204 -11.21 -10.38 13.21
C ALA A 204 -12.70 -10.19 13.42
N PHE A 205 -13.51 -10.86 12.60
CA PHE A 205 -14.96 -10.96 12.71
C PHE A 205 -15.44 -12.38 12.39
N GLU A 206 -16.58 -12.75 12.93
CA GLU A 206 -17.21 -14.03 12.67
C GLU A 206 -17.93 -14.03 11.31
N ILE A 207 -17.76 -15.13 10.56
CA ILE A 207 -18.51 -15.42 9.33
C ILE A 207 -19.56 -16.47 9.68
N THR A 208 -20.83 -16.07 9.66
CA THR A 208 -21.98 -16.92 9.98
C THR A 208 -22.57 -17.59 8.73
N PRO A 209 -23.41 -18.61 8.84
CA PRO A 209 -24.07 -19.23 7.71
C PRO A 209 -24.95 -18.28 6.87
N ASP A 210 -25.44 -17.20 7.48
CA ASP A 210 -26.30 -16.20 6.82
C ASP A 210 -25.49 -15.13 6.06
N ASP A 211 -24.16 -15.12 6.19
CA ASP A 211 -23.31 -14.15 5.51
C ASP A 211 -23.20 -14.44 4.00
N THR A 212 -23.24 -13.38 3.24
CA THR A 212 -22.88 -13.34 1.83
C THR A 212 -21.48 -12.72 1.68
N ILE A 213 -20.91 -12.81 0.48
CA ILE A 213 -19.62 -12.14 0.20
C ILE A 213 -19.71 -10.62 0.45
N ASP A 214 -20.84 -10.00 0.17
CA ASP A 214 -21.03 -8.57 0.38
C ASP A 214 -21.09 -8.22 1.87
N THR A 215 -21.78 -9.00 2.69
CA THR A 215 -21.80 -8.78 4.15
C THR A 215 -20.43 -9.04 4.78
N VAL A 216 -19.67 -10.02 4.28
CA VAL A 216 -18.28 -10.27 4.71
C VAL A 216 -17.40 -9.06 4.40
N ARG A 217 -17.48 -8.50 3.19
CA ARG A 217 -16.76 -7.28 2.81
C ARG A 217 -17.14 -6.08 3.68
N GLU A 218 -18.43 -5.88 3.94
CA GLU A 218 -18.89 -4.80 4.81
C GLU A 218 -18.37 -4.93 6.24
N LYS A 219 -18.40 -6.13 6.82
CA LYS A 219 -17.83 -6.41 8.15
C LYS A 219 -16.34 -6.06 8.16
N GLY A 220 -15.60 -6.53 7.16
CA GLY A 220 -14.18 -6.30 7.04
C GLY A 220 -13.84 -4.82 6.89
N LEU A 221 -14.48 -4.10 5.98
CA LEU A 221 -14.26 -2.66 5.77
C LEU A 221 -14.48 -1.84 7.04
N LYS A 222 -15.51 -2.16 7.83
CA LYS A 222 -15.75 -1.48 9.12
C LYS A 222 -14.58 -1.66 10.10
N LEU A 223 -13.91 -2.81 10.07
CA LEU A 223 -12.73 -3.06 10.89
C LEU A 223 -11.48 -2.40 10.32
N GLU A 224 -11.33 -2.35 8.99
CA GLU A 224 -10.23 -1.63 8.35
C GLU A 224 -10.23 -0.15 8.75
N TRP A 225 -11.39 0.51 8.73
CA TRP A 225 -11.55 1.93 9.10
C TRP A 225 -11.22 2.24 10.57
N GLN A 226 -11.24 1.22 11.42
CA GLN A 226 -10.79 1.33 12.81
C GLN A 226 -9.31 1.03 12.94
N LEU A 227 -8.88 -0.11 12.40
CA LEU A 227 -7.53 -0.65 12.57
C LEU A 227 -6.46 0.24 11.94
N TYR A 228 -6.73 0.79 10.74
CA TYR A 228 -5.70 1.55 10.03
C TYR A 228 -5.30 2.82 10.80
N PRO A 229 -6.24 3.69 11.24
CA PRO A 229 -5.89 4.81 12.10
C PRO A 229 -5.20 4.40 13.41
N GLU A 230 -5.62 3.31 14.05
CA GLU A 230 -4.97 2.79 15.27
C GLU A 230 -3.49 2.44 15.01
N CYS A 231 -3.19 1.76 13.90
CA CYS A 231 -1.80 1.42 13.53
C CYS A 231 -0.97 2.67 13.17
N ILE A 232 -1.57 3.68 12.53
CA ILE A 232 -0.90 4.97 12.27
C ILE A 232 -0.58 5.67 13.60
N GLN A 233 -1.47 5.62 14.60
CA GLN A 233 -1.22 6.17 15.93
C GLN A 233 -0.06 5.46 16.63
N LEU A 234 0.00 4.12 16.56
CA LEU A 234 1.13 3.36 17.12
C LEU A 234 2.46 3.78 16.51
N PHE A 235 2.48 4.06 15.20
CA PHE A 235 3.68 4.59 14.53
C PHE A 235 4.02 6.00 15.04
N ALA A 236 3.04 6.89 15.15
CA ALA A 236 3.24 8.26 15.63
C ALA A 236 3.79 8.30 17.06
N GLU A 237 3.41 7.35 17.91
CA GLU A 237 3.88 7.17 19.28
C GLU A 237 5.27 6.51 19.37
N GLY A 238 5.89 6.09 18.26
CA GLY A 238 7.16 5.35 18.26
C GLY A 238 7.08 3.97 18.92
N ARG A 239 5.89 3.36 18.98
CA ARG A 239 5.64 2.07 19.65
C ARG A 239 5.87 0.86 18.75
N LEU A 240 6.11 1.08 17.46
CA LEU A 240 6.40 0.00 16.50
C LEU A 240 7.91 -0.26 16.47
N ARG A 241 8.38 -1.14 17.34
CA ARG A 241 9.79 -1.55 17.37
C ARG A 241 10.00 -2.74 16.43
N MET A 242 11.01 -2.65 15.58
CA MET A 242 11.49 -3.79 14.80
C MET A 242 12.41 -4.62 15.70
N GLU A 243 11.85 -5.52 16.49
CA GLU A 243 12.68 -6.53 17.14
C GLU A 243 13.27 -7.45 16.06
N LYS A 244 14.58 -7.71 16.15
CA LYS A 244 15.19 -8.74 15.27
C LYS A 244 14.49 -10.08 15.57
N PRO A 245 14.13 -10.88 14.57
CA PRO A 245 13.72 -12.25 14.82
C PRO A 245 14.85 -12.94 15.59
N SER A 246 14.50 -13.54 16.71
CA SER A 246 15.37 -14.36 17.54
C SER A 246 15.87 -15.59 16.78
#